data_709f278657bd39dad4a7a24b0393e8af
#
_entry.id   709f278657bd39dad4a7a24b0393e8af
#
_cell.length_a   1.000
_cell.length_b   1.000
_cell.length_c   1.000
_cell.angle_alpha   90.00
_cell.angle_beta   90.00
_cell.angle_gamma   90.00
#
_symmetry.space_group_name_H-M   'P 1'
#
loop_
_entity.id
_entity.type
_entity.pdbx_description
1 polymer ?
#
loop_
_entity_poly.entity_id
_entity_poly.type
_entity_poly.pdbx_seq_one_letter_code
_entity_poly.pdbx_strand_id
1 'polypeptide(L)'
;MDYSDYTRLDYKTINELFPKGQVSILAAGPGVGKTVFAIQIANQFCRHGENTLYFCLEYDSREIINRLDPVGNGNVRCCINDIPRISLEDILLVIKKRYFSVIIIDYVELMDSIKILDGLNRTDELRKIWMSLDKLAKENDIRIIGVSQLIRIRIDGSEKVLPNKCMNYLDKEFKRDRIRILHREEYYSDCTDCDYLGPVDIITYGNDYSMIYPIKFIK
;
A
#
# COMPACT_ATOMS: atom_id res chain seq x y z
N MET A 1 -15.06 15.19 19.47
CA MET A 1 -15.28 15.31 18.01
C MET A 1 -16.26 14.23 17.60
N ASP A 2 -17.32 14.58 16.90
CA ASP A 2 -18.28 13.61 16.38
C ASP A 2 -17.69 13.03 15.09
N TYR A 3 -17.39 11.72 15.09
CA TYR A 3 -16.78 11.02 13.95
C TYR A 3 -17.83 10.39 13.02
N SER A 4 -19.12 10.81 13.15
CA SER A 4 -20.23 10.29 12.33
C SER A 4 -20.10 10.64 10.84
N ASP A 5 -19.31 11.66 10.49
CA ASP A 5 -19.16 12.17 9.13
C ASP A 5 -18.02 11.51 8.33
N TYR A 6 -17.27 10.55 8.92
CA TYR A 6 -16.22 9.87 8.18
C TYR A 6 -16.80 8.81 7.24
N THR A 7 -16.76 9.11 5.97
CA THR A 7 -17.22 8.20 4.91
C THR A 7 -16.36 6.94 4.89
N ARG A 8 -17.00 5.79 4.94
CA ARG A 8 -16.36 4.51 4.64
C ARG A 8 -15.93 4.55 3.18
N LEU A 9 -14.66 4.27 2.88
CA LEU A 9 -14.22 4.15 1.48
C LEU A 9 -15.03 3.04 0.80
N ASP A 10 -15.85 3.45 -0.14
CA ASP A 10 -16.59 2.51 -0.98
C ASP A 10 -15.70 1.96 -2.11
N TYR A 11 -16.19 0.95 -2.80
CA TYR A 11 -15.46 0.32 -3.90
C TYR A 11 -15.17 1.31 -5.05
N LYS A 12 -16.08 2.24 -5.34
CA LYS A 12 -15.91 3.23 -6.39
C LYS A 12 -14.70 4.11 -6.10
N THR A 13 -14.65 4.67 -4.90
CA THR A 13 -13.52 5.50 -4.45
C THR A 13 -12.20 4.74 -4.46
N ILE A 14 -12.19 3.48 -3.96
CA ILE A 14 -10.99 2.65 -3.97
C ILE A 14 -10.54 2.34 -5.41
N ASN A 15 -11.47 2.08 -6.31
CA ASN A 15 -11.16 1.82 -7.71
C ASN A 15 -10.58 3.05 -8.42
N GLU A 16 -11.03 4.25 -8.07
CA GLU A 16 -10.47 5.52 -8.57
C GLU A 16 -9.09 5.81 -7.98
N LEU A 17 -8.89 5.52 -6.67
CA LEU A 17 -7.60 5.70 -6.00
C LEU A 17 -6.53 4.73 -6.52
N PHE A 18 -6.92 3.52 -6.89
CA PHE A 18 -6.03 2.44 -7.30
C PHE A 18 -6.46 1.87 -8.67
N PRO A 19 -6.29 2.60 -9.78
CA PRO A 19 -6.75 2.17 -11.09
C PRO A 19 -5.94 1.00 -11.65
N LYS A 20 -6.51 0.28 -12.64
CA LYS A 20 -5.84 -0.80 -13.37
C LYS A 20 -4.76 -0.27 -14.33
N GLY A 21 -3.90 -1.15 -14.81
CA GLY A 21 -2.87 -0.85 -15.78
C GLY A 21 -1.73 0.01 -15.25
N GLN A 22 -1.62 0.14 -13.94
CA GLN A 22 -0.51 0.88 -13.32
C GLN A 22 -0.21 0.43 -11.91
N VAL A 23 0.99 0.79 -11.43
CA VAL A 23 1.32 0.71 -10.02
C VAL A 23 0.79 1.95 -9.29
N SER A 24 0.18 1.73 -8.13
CA SER A 24 -0.16 2.77 -7.15
C SER A 24 0.65 2.55 -5.88
N ILE A 25 1.12 3.63 -5.28
CA ILE A 25 1.98 3.61 -4.10
C ILE A 25 1.15 4.02 -2.89
N LEU A 26 1.10 3.14 -1.88
CA LEU A 26 0.48 3.42 -0.59
C LEU A 26 1.59 3.62 0.44
N ALA A 27 1.83 4.86 0.84
CA ALA A 27 2.93 5.21 1.71
C ALA A 27 2.46 5.74 3.06
N ALA A 28 3.17 5.40 4.13
CA ALA A 28 2.96 5.98 5.46
C ALA A 28 4.17 5.80 6.38
N GLY A 29 4.21 6.56 7.45
CA GLY A 29 5.15 6.33 8.54
C GLY A 29 4.94 4.97 9.23
N PRO A 30 5.92 4.50 10.02
CA PRO A 30 5.75 3.30 10.86
C PRO A 30 4.55 3.47 11.80
N GLY A 31 3.76 2.42 12.03
CA GLY A 31 2.64 2.43 12.99
C GLY A 31 1.36 3.19 12.56
N VAL A 32 1.35 3.91 11.44
CA VAL A 32 0.18 4.67 10.96
C VAL A 32 -0.97 3.76 10.53
N GLY A 33 -0.71 2.48 10.21
CA GLY A 33 -1.74 1.50 9.84
C GLY A 33 -1.76 1.10 8.37
N LYS A 34 -0.61 1.16 7.67
CA LYS A 34 -0.47 0.75 6.25
C LYS A 34 -1.07 -0.62 5.96
N THR A 35 -0.62 -1.63 6.70
CA THR A 35 -1.07 -3.03 6.54
C THR A 35 -2.57 -3.17 6.78
N VAL A 36 -3.10 -2.52 7.82
CA VAL A 36 -4.56 -2.55 8.11
C VAL A 36 -5.34 -1.96 6.94
N PHE A 37 -4.87 -0.85 6.39
CA PHE A 37 -5.51 -0.22 5.24
C PHE A 37 -5.38 -1.07 3.97
N ALA A 38 -4.21 -1.66 3.72
CA ALA A 38 -4.00 -2.56 2.59
C ALA A 38 -4.92 -3.80 2.65
N ILE A 39 -5.16 -4.36 3.84
CA ILE A 39 -6.13 -5.44 4.06
C ILE A 39 -7.56 -4.97 3.76
N GLN A 40 -7.95 -3.77 4.18
CA GLN A 40 -9.27 -3.22 3.87
C GLN A 40 -9.48 -3.04 2.37
N ILE A 41 -8.46 -2.57 1.65
CA ILE A 41 -8.47 -2.49 0.19
C ILE A 41 -8.65 -3.89 -0.41
N ALA A 42 -7.88 -4.88 0.04
CA ALA A 42 -8.00 -6.27 -0.41
C ALA A 42 -9.43 -6.81 -0.21
N ASN A 43 -10.01 -6.59 0.97
CA ASN A 43 -11.37 -6.99 1.29
C ASN A 43 -12.39 -6.36 0.33
N GLN A 44 -12.25 -5.06 0.04
CA GLN A 44 -13.16 -4.38 -0.88
C GLN A 44 -13.08 -4.94 -2.29
N PHE A 45 -11.89 -5.16 -2.83
CA PHE A 45 -11.72 -5.77 -4.15
C PHE A 45 -12.27 -7.19 -4.19
N CYS A 46 -11.99 -8.02 -3.19
CA CYS A 46 -12.50 -9.38 -3.09
C CYS A 46 -14.04 -9.43 -3.04
N ARG A 47 -14.68 -8.55 -2.26
CA ARG A 47 -16.14 -8.45 -2.14
C ARG A 47 -16.81 -8.09 -3.48
N HIS A 48 -16.11 -7.34 -4.34
CA HIS A 48 -16.59 -6.93 -5.66
C HIS A 48 -16.12 -7.87 -6.80
N GLY A 49 -15.65 -9.06 -6.44
CA GLY A 49 -15.36 -10.10 -7.41
C GLY A 49 -13.97 -10.07 -8.02
N GLU A 50 -13.09 -9.16 -7.57
CA GLU A 50 -11.71 -9.09 -8.04
C GLU A 50 -10.85 -10.19 -7.41
N ASN A 51 -10.10 -10.92 -8.22
CA ASN A 51 -9.13 -11.89 -7.72
C ASN A 51 -7.89 -11.15 -7.22
N THR A 52 -7.65 -11.21 -5.91
CA THR A 52 -6.58 -10.46 -5.24
C THR A 52 -5.46 -11.38 -4.80
N LEU A 53 -4.22 -11.01 -5.09
CA LEU A 53 -3.01 -11.62 -4.57
C LEU A 53 -2.35 -10.65 -3.57
N TYR A 54 -2.15 -11.10 -2.34
CA TYR A 54 -1.53 -10.31 -1.28
C TYR A 54 -0.20 -10.92 -0.89
N PHE A 55 0.89 -10.23 -1.14
CA PHE A 55 2.22 -10.58 -0.65
C PHE A 55 2.45 -9.89 0.70
N CYS A 56 2.52 -10.71 1.75
CA CYS A 56 2.82 -10.28 3.10
C CYS A 56 4.27 -10.58 3.42
N LEU A 57 5.14 -9.57 3.33
CA LEU A 57 6.58 -9.75 3.48
C LEU A 57 7.08 -9.41 4.90
N GLU A 58 6.26 -8.72 5.70
CA GLU A 58 6.60 -8.27 7.06
C GLU A 58 5.99 -9.18 8.14
N TYR A 59 4.80 -9.75 7.90
CA TYR A 59 4.02 -10.50 8.88
C TYR A 59 3.76 -11.93 8.44
N ASP A 60 3.43 -12.81 9.41
CA ASP A 60 2.93 -14.16 9.14
C ASP A 60 1.56 -14.09 8.43
N SER A 61 1.36 -14.94 7.43
CA SER A 61 0.11 -15.02 6.66
C SER A 61 -1.13 -15.21 7.55
N ARG A 62 -1.00 -15.91 8.67
CA ARG A 62 -2.10 -16.13 9.62
C ARG A 62 -2.64 -14.85 10.22
N GLU A 63 -1.78 -13.86 10.47
CA GLU A 63 -2.23 -12.55 10.97
C GLU A 63 -3.08 -11.82 9.93
N ILE A 64 -2.70 -11.92 8.65
CA ILE A 64 -3.44 -11.31 7.54
C ILE A 64 -4.76 -12.06 7.31
N ILE A 65 -4.74 -13.40 7.31
CA ILE A 65 -5.94 -14.25 7.11
C ILE A 65 -7.01 -13.91 8.16
N ASN A 66 -6.64 -13.77 9.42
CA ASN A 66 -7.56 -13.46 10.50
C ASN A 66 -8.23 -12.08 10.36
N ARG A 67 -7.64 -11.18 9.60
CA ARG A 67 -8.16 -9.83 9.35
C ARG A 67 -8.87 -9.70 8.00
N LEU A 68 -8.74 -10.70 7.13
CA LEU A 68 -9.50 -10.76 5.89
C LEU A 68 -10.91 -11.24 6.19
N ASP A 69 -11.90 -10.50 5.74
CA ASP A 69 -13.29 -10.94 5.85
C ASP A 69 -13.51 -12.16 4.96
N PRO A 70 -14.12 -13.24 5.48
CA PRO A 70 -14.59 -14.30 4.62
C PRO A 70 -15.64 -13.70 3.68
N VAL A 71 -15.32 -13.66 2.39
CA VAL A 71 -16.31 -13.26 1.36
C VAL A 71 -17.45 -14.27 1.41
N GLY A 72 -18.68 -13.80 1.58
CA GLY A 72 -19.88 -14.62 1.72
C GLY A 72 -19.89 -15.79 0.73
N ASN A 73 -20.33 -16.96 1.17
CA ASN A 73 -20.35 -18.25 0.45
C ASN A 73 -19.01 -18.99 0.30
N GLY A 74 -18.00 -18.69 1.12
CA GLY A 74 -16.75 -19.47 1.15
C GLY A 74 -15.81 -19.31 -0.04
N ASN A 75 -16.11 -18.46 -1.00
CA ASN A 75 -15.21 -18.15 -2.11
C ASN A 75 -14.15 -17.13 -1.69
N VAL A 76 -13.03 -17.62 -1.19
CA VAL A 76 -11.85 -16.78 -0.92
C VAL A 76 -11.26 -16.33 -2.25
N ARG A 77 -11.43 -15.04 -2.58
CA ARG A 77 -10.83 -14.42 -3.76
C ARG A 77 -9.46 -13.80 -3.46
N CYS A 78 -9.01 -13.85 -2.22
CA CYS A 78 -7.70 -13.40 -1.80
C CYS A 78 -6.75 -14.58 -1.63
N CYS A 79 -5.67 -14.60 -2.39
CA CYS A 79 -4.54 -15.50 -2.15
C CYS A 79 -3.48 -14.74 -1.38
N ILE A 80 -2.98 -15.31 -0.30
CA ILE A 80 -1.89 -14.73 0.49
C ILE A 80 -0.62 -15.51 0.21
N ASN A 81 0.46 -14.78 0.04
CA ASN A 81 1.80 -15.32 -0.11
C ASN A 81 2.70 -14.61 0.91
N ASP A 82 3.30 -15.38 1.81
CA ASP A 82 4.17 -14.92 2.89
C ASP A 82 5.62 -15.38 2.70
N ILE A 83 6.01 -15.69 1.48
CA ILE A 83 7.40 -16.00 1.15
C ILE A 83 8.22 -14.72 1.38
N PRO A 84 9.15 -14.70 2.34
CA PRO A 84 10.00 -13.54 2.57
C PRO A 84 10.88 -13.29 1.35
N ARG A 85 11.16 -12.01 1.06
CA ARG A 85 12.09 -11.61 0.00
C ARG A 85 11.72 -12.12 -1.40
N ILE A 86 10.47 -11.87 -1.80
CA ILE A 86 10.05 -12.17 -3.17
C ILE A 86 10.75 -11.30 -4.20
N SER A 87 10.99 -11.88 -5.37
CA SER A 87 11.47 -11.18 -6.56
C SER A 87 10.34 -10.93 -7.56
N LEU A 88 10.61 -10.15 -8.61
CA LEU A 88 9.67 -9.96 -9.70
C LEU A 88 9.36 -11.28 -10.43
N GLU A 89 10.35 -12.17 -10.55
CA GLU A 89 10.17 -13.50 -11.15
C GLU A 89 9.20 -14.35 -10.36
N ASP A 90 9.24 -14.29 -9.03
CA ASP A 90 8.30 -15.02 -8.19
C ASP A 90 6.86 -14.55 -8.44
N ILE A 91 6.67 -13.23 -8.57
CA ILE A 91 5.37 -12.66 -8.92
C ILE A 91 4.92 -13.16 -10.30
N LEU A 92 5.80 -13.12 -11.30
CA LEU A 92 5.52 -13.60 -12.65
C LEU A 92 5.17 -15.09 -12.69
N LEU A 93 5.82 -15.93 -11.88
CA LEU A 93 5.51 -17.35 -11.77
C LEU A 93 4.11 -17.59 -11.19
N VAL A 94 3.69 -16.79 -10.23
CA VAL A 94 2.36 -16.90 -9.62
C VAL A 94 1.28 -16.47 -10.59
N ILE A 95 1.42 -15.33 -11.25
CA ILE A 95 0.38 -14.81 -12.18
C ILE A 95 0.25 -15.64 -13.46
N LYS A 96 1.31 -16.35 -13.88
CA LYS A 96 1.23 -17.31 -14.99
C LYS A 96 0.35 -18.53 -14.68
N LYS A 97 0.25 -18.92 -13.40
CA LYS A 97 -0.53 -20.08 -12.96
C LYS A 97 -2.00 -19.75 -12.73
N ARG A 98 -2.29 -18.53 -12.34
CA ARG A 98 -3.63 -18.06 -12.01
C ARG A 98 -3.77 -16.57 -12.28
N TYR A 99 -4.88 -16.17 -12.88
CA TYR A 99 -5.18 -14.75 -13.12
C TYR A 99 -5.53 -14.02 -11.83
N PHE A 100 -4.90 -12.88 -11.64
CA PHE A 100 -5.21 -11.91 -10.60
C PHE A 100 -5.42 -10.54 -11.23
N SER A 101 -6.46 -9.84 -10.83
CA SER A 101 -6.75 -8.47 -11.28
C SER A 101 -6.15 -7.43 -10.34
N VAL A 102 -5.81 -7.85 -9.11
CA VAL A 102 -5.22 -7.00 -8.07
C VAL A 102 -4.04 -7.72 -7.42
N ILE A 103 -2.91 -7.03 -7.29
CA ILE A 103 -1.75 -7.49 -6.53
C ILE A 103 -1.41 -6.43 -5.48
N ILE A 104 -1.28 -6.82 -4.23
CA ILE A 104 -0.85 -5.98 -3.12
C ILE A 104 0.48 -6.52 -2.61
N ILE A 105 1.47 -5.64 -2.42
CA ILE A 105 2.80 -6.01 -1.91
C ILE A 105 3.08 -5.20 -0.64
N ASP A 106 3.13 -5.86 0.51
CA ASP A 106 3.29 -5.23 1.82
C ASP A 106 4.54 -5.75 2.53
N TYR A 107 5.67 -5.03 2.42
CA TYR A 107 5.91 -3.80 1.67
C TYR A 107 7.08 -3.97 0.67
N VAL A 108 7.09 -3.13 -0.35
CA VAL A 108 7.99 -3.28 -1.51
C VAL A 108 9.47 -3.21 -1.14
N GLU A 109 9.83 -2.47 -0.09
CA GLU A 109 11.22 -2.38 0.37
C GLU A 109 11.79 -3.70 0.92
N LEU A 110 10.96 -4.74 1.10
CA LEU A 110 11.40 -6.10 1.44
C LEU A 110 11.56 -7.02 0.24
N MET A 111 11.21 -6.58 -0.97
CA MET A 111 11.47 -7.34 -2.19
C MET A 111 12.97 -7.43 -2.49
N ASP A 112 13.37 -8.55 -3.09
CA ASP A 112 14.71 -8.70 -3.67
C ASP A 112 14.74 -8.28 -5.14
N SER A 113 15.88 -7.78 -5.59
CA SER A 113 16.11 -7.62 -7.02
C SER A 113 16.42 -8.97 -7.69
N ILE A 114 16.06 -9.07 -8.94
CA ILE A 114 16.13 -10.29 -9.79
C ILE A 114 17.52 -10.90 -9.92
N LYS A 115 18.54 -10.15 -9.73
CA LYS A 115 19.95 -10.56 -9.63
C LYS A 115 20.64 -9.43 -8.92
N ILE A 116 21.48 -9.77 -7.99
CA ILE A 116 22.48 -8.85 -7.46
C ILE A 116 23.18 -8.24 -8.67
N LEU A 117 22.69 -7.07 -9.09
CA LEU A 117 23.42 -6.24 -10.04
C LEU A 117 24.58 -5.70 -9.20
N ASP A 118 25.69 -6.40 -9.23
CA ASP A 118 26.90 -6.04 -8.50
C ASP A 118 27.17 -4.54 -8.70
N GLY A 119 27.15 -3.80 -7.61
CA GLY A 119 27.47 -2.38 -7.59
C GLY A 119 26.30 -1.40 -7.53
N LEU A 120 25.03 -1.82 -7.52
CA LEU A 120 23.91 -0.91 -7.26
C LEU A 120 23.72 -0.67 -5.77
N ASN A 121 23.45 0.59 -5.41
CA ASN A 121 22.94 0.89 -4.08
C ASN A 121 21.45 0.50 -3.95
N ARG A 122 20.96 0.32 -2.73
CA ARG A 122 19.56 -0.11 -2.48
C ARG A 122 18.52 0.82 -3.09
N THR A 123 18.79 2.10 -3.19
CA THR A 123 17.88 3.09 -3.79
C THR A 123 17.67 2.82 -5.27
N ASP A 124 18.74 2.55 -6.01
CA ASP A 124 18.67 2.25 -7.45
C ASP A 124 18.03 0.88 -7.71
N GLU A 125 18.25 -0.06 -6.82
CA GLU A 125 17.58 -1.37 -6.83
C GLU A 125 16.07 -1.21 -6.66
N LEU A 126 15.61 -0.50 -5.61
CA LEU A 126 14.19 -0.22 -5.37
C LEU A 126 13.54 0.53 -6.53
N ARG A 127 14.24 1.50 -7.12
CA ARG A 127 13.79 2.19 -8.32
C ARG A 127 13.48 1.19 -9.45
N LYS A 128 14.39 0.26 -9.72
CA LYS A 128 14.19 -0.76 -10.76
C LYS A 128 13.03 -1.69 -10.43
N ILE A 129 12.86 -2.09 -9.17
CA ILE A 129 11.72 -2.89 -8.71
C ILE A 129 10.42 -2.15 -9.05
N TRP A 130 10.27 -0.90 -8.64
CA TRP A 130 9.07 -0.10 -8.90
C TRP A 130 8.77 0.07 -10.39
N MET A 131 9.77 0.36 -11.20
CA MET A 131 9.61 0.47 -12.66
C MET A 131 9.18 -0.86 -13.28
N SER A 132 9.72 -1.97 -12.81
CA SER A 132 9.37 -3.31 -13.28
C SER A 132 7.94 -3.70 -12.87
N LEU A 133 7.50 -3.34 -11.67
CA LEU A 133 6.13 -3.52 -11.24
C LEU A 133 5.15 -2.68 -12.08
N ASP A 134 5.50 -1.44 -12.42
CA ASP A 134 4.66 -0.59 -13.26
C ASP A 134 4.55 -1.14 -14.70
N LYS A 135 5.65 -1.65 -15.25
CA LYS A 135 5.64 -2.34 -16.53
C LYS A 135 4.74 -3.57 -16.49
N LEU A 136 4.87 -4.40 -15.44
CA LEU A 136 4.05 -5.60 -15.24
C LEU A 136 2.56 -5.25 -15.16
N ALA A 137 2.20 -4.20 -14.42
CA ALA A 137 0.82 -3.74 -14.29
C ALA A 137 0.23 -3.34 -15.64
N LYS A 138 0.98 -2.59 -16.45
CA LYS A 138 0.57 -2.14 -17.79
C LYS A 138 0.40 -3.30 -18.77
N GLU A 139 1.39 -4.20 -18.84
CA GLU A 139 1.40 -5.30 -19.80
C GLU A 139 0.28 -6.33 -19.56
N ASN A 140 -0.18 -6.47 -18.33
CA ASN A 140 -1.20 -7.44 -17.96
C ASN A 140 -2.57 -6.81 -17.63
N ASP A 141 -2.71 -5.49 -17.74
CA ASP A 141 -3.91 -4.72 -17.35
C ASP A 141 -4.40 -5.05 -15.93
N ILE A 142 -3.45 -5.20 -15.01
CA ILE A 142 -3.71 -5.48 -13.61
C ILE A 142 -3.43 -4.26 -12.74
N ARG A 143 -3.98 -4.27 -11.54
CA ARG A 143 -3.74 -3.27 -10.50
C ARG A 143 -2.64 -3.77 -9.60
N ILE A 144 -1.57 -2.99 -9.41
CA ILE A 144 -0.55 -3.29 -8.41
C ILE A 144 -0.54 -2.16 -7.39
N ILE A 145 -0.68 -2.53 -6.11
CA ILE A 145 -0.62 -1.62 -4.98
C ILE A 145 0.63 -1.98 -4.18
N GLY A 146 1.66 -1.16 -4.29
CA GLY A 146 2.87 -1.32 -3.51
C GLY A 146 2.78 -0.49 -2.24
N VAL A 147 2.86 -1.15 -1.10
CA VAL A 147 2.98 -0.48 0.20
C VAL A 147 4.42 -0.06 0.38
N SER A 148 4.64 1.17 0.87
CA SER A 148 5.97 1.75 1.09
C SER A 148 6.05 2.40 2.47
N GLN A 149 7.19 2.23 3.14
CA GLN A 149 7.40 2.84 4.44
C GLN A 149 8.13 4.16 4.31
N LEU A 150 7.50 5.25 4.81
CA LEU A 150 8.13 6.56 4.88
C LEU A 150 9.14 6.61 6.01
N ILE A 151 10.25 7.33 5.78
CA ILE A 151 11.28 7.55 6.79
C ILE A 151 10.88 8.77 7.64
N ARG A 152 11.00 8.66 8.95
CA ARG A 152 10.87 9.82 9.84
C ARG A 152 12.06 10.75 9.68
N ILE A 153 11.77 12.03 9.52
CA ILE A 153 12.80 13.08 9.47
C ILE A 153 12.59 14.01 10.65
N ARG A 154 13.66 14.28 11.39
CA ARG A 154 13.69 15.36 12.39
C ARG A 154 14.03 16.68 11.70
N ILE A 155 13.14 17.66 11.84
CA ILE A 155 13.36 19.03 11.37
C ILE A 155 13.19 19.95 12.59
N ASP A 156 14.23 20.70 12.92
CA ASP A 156 14.23 21.69 14.02
C ASP A 156 13.77 21.11 15.39
N GLY A 157 14.23 19.90 15.70
CA GLY A 157 13.93 19.23 16.98
C GLY A 157 12.55 18.59 17.07
N SER A 158 11.67 18.77 16.08
CA SER A 158 10.38 18.10 15.98
C SER A 158 10.41 16.96 14.98
N GLU A 159 9.82 15.81 15.34
CA GLU A 159 9.57 14.74 14.38
C GLU A 159 8.42 15.14 13.46
N LYS A 160 8.74 15.42 12.21
CA LYS A 160 7.72 15.64 11.17
C LYS A 160 7.93 14.61 10.07
N VAL A 161 6.88 13.86 9.75
CA VAL A 161 6.85 13.10 8.52
C VAL A 161 6.34 14.04 7.45
N LEU A 162 7.27 14.61 6.70
CA LEU A 162 6.90 15.43 5.55
C LEU A 162 6.76 14.53 4.34
N PRO A 163 5.56 14.42 3.78
CA PRO A 163 5.31 13.62 2.58
C PRO A 163 6.30 13.89 1.45
N ASN A 164 6.71 15.14 1.29
CA ASN A 164 7.50 15.60 0.14
C ASN A 164 9.00 15.27 0.21
N LYS A 165 9.58 15.04 1.41
CA LYS A 165 11.02 14.80 1.53
C LYS A 165 11.42 13.33 1.62
N CYS A 166 10.48 12.47 2.03
CA CYS A 166 10.75 11.05 2.27
C CYS A 166 10.67 10.20 1.01
N MET A 167 10.21 10.75 -0.11
CA MET A 167 9.93 10.01 -1.35
C MET A 167 10.84 10.42 -2.51
N ASN A 168 12.03 10.90 -2.21
CA ASN A 168 12.96 11.47 -3.22
C ASN A 168 13.22 10.58 -4.44
N TYR A 169 13.15 9.26 -4.29
CA TYR A 169 13.30 8.34 -5.41
C TYR A 169 11.97 8.05 -6.12
N LEU A 170 10.84 8.07 -5.41
CA LEU A 170 9.53 7.83 -6.00
C LEU A 170 9.02 9.04 -6.79
N ASP A 171 9.20 10.26 -6.26
CA ASP A 171 8.82 11.50 -6.94
C ASP A 171 9.49 11.71 -8.31
N LYS A 172 10.66 11.10 -8.52
CA LYS A 172 11.39 11.20 -9.78
C LYS A 172 10.85 10.28 -10.87
N GLU A 173 10.33 9.12 -10.49
CA GLU A 173 9.95 8.05 -11.42
C GLU A 173 8.43 7.95 -11.61
N PHE A 174 7.65 8.37 -10.60
CA PHE A 174 6.21 8.28 -10.61
C PHE A 174 5.57 9.66 -10.56
N LYS A 175 4.50 9.83 -11.31
CA LYS A 175 3.66 11.01 -11.15
C LYS A 175 3.06 11.01 -9.74
N ARG A 176 2.95 12.18 -9.13
CA ARG A 176 2.40 12.34 -7.78
C ARG A 176 0.97 11.81 -7.62
N ASP A 177 0.20 11.82 -8.72
CA ASP A 177 -1.16 11.26 -8.76
C ASP A 177 -1.24 9.75 -8.53
N ARG A 178 -0.11 9.05 -8.52
CA ARG A 178 -0.01 7.63 -8.17
C ARG A 178 0.32 7.34 -6.72
N ILE A 179 0.61 8.38 -5.95
CA ILE A 179 1.05 8.27 -4.56
C ILE A 179 -0.11 8.60 -3.64
N ARG A 180 -0.38 7.71 -2.69
CA ARG A 180 -1.37 7.84 -1.63
C ARG A 180 -0.64 7.80 -0.30
N ILE A 181 -0.75 8.85 0.49
CA ILE A 181 -0.10 8.92 1.79
C ILE A 181 -1.15 8.82 2.88
N LEU A 182 -0.97 7.83 3.76
CA LEU A 182 -1.75 7.76 4.98
C LEU A 182 -1.12 8.69 6.02
N HIS A 183 -1.93 9.56 6.56
CA HIS A 183 -1.55 10.50 7.60
C HIS A 183 -2.49 10.39 8.79
N ARG A 184 -1.90 10.51 9.98
CA ARG A 184 -2.61 10.52 11.25
C ARG A 184 -2.05 11.63 12.10
N GLU A 185 -2.84 12.65 12.38
CA GLU A 185 -2.37 13.82 13.16
C GLU A 185 -2.01 13.42 14.60
N GLU A 186 -2.84 12.56 15.22
CA GLU A 186 -2.64 12.12 16.60
C GLU A 186 -1.37 11.29 16.80
N TYR A 187 -0.89 10.64 15.74
CA TYR A 187 0.36 9.86 15.80
C TYR A 187 1.60 10.72 16.08
N TYR A 188 1.50 12.01 15.83
CA TYR A 188 2.58 13.00 16.00
C TYR A 188 2.36 13.90 17.22
N SER A 189 1.24 13.79 17.92
CA SER A 189 1.00 14.46 19.19
C SER A 189 1.59 13.62 20.34
N ASP A 190 2.16 14.29 21.37
CA ASP A 190 2.73 13.65 22.57
C ASP A 190 1.63 13.02 23.48
N CYS A 191 0.54 12.53 22.91
CA CYS A 191 -0.55 11.93 23.64
C CYS A 191 -0.19 10.51 24.07
N THR A 192 0.04 10.32 25.38
CA THR A 192 0.46 9.04 25.98
C THR A 192 -0.70 8.05 26.20
N ASP A 193 -1.95 8.48 26.04
CA ASP A 193 -3.17 7.69 26.33
C ASP A 193 -3.90 7.17 25.08
N CYS A 194 -3.20 7.01 23.95
CA CYS A 194 -3.85 6.67 22.69
C CYS A 194 -4.10 5.16 22.49
N ASP A 195 -4.98 4.56 23.31
CA ASP A 195 -5.71 3.32 22.94
C ASP A 195 -6.74 3.56 21.81
N TYR A 196 -6.88 4.81 21.38
CA TYR A 196 -7.83 5.24 20.36
C TYR A 196 -7.14 5.40 19.01
N LEU A 197 -7.45 4.48 18.11
CA LEU A 197 -7.07 4.62 16.71
C LEU A 197 -8.00 5.65 16.05
N GLY A 198 -7.59 6.92 16.07
CA GLY A 198 -8.27 8.01 15.39
C GLY A 198 -8.42 7.82 13.87
N PRO A 199 -9.10 8.73 13.19
CA PRO A 199 -9.25 8.70 11.74
C PRO A 199 -7.89 8.76 11.04
N VAL A 200 -7.82 8.19 9.84
CA VAL A 200 -6.65 8.29 8.97
C VAL A 200 -7.05 9.06 7.73
N ASP A 201 -6.25 10.05 7.39
CA ASP A 201 -6.42 10.81 6.17
C ASP A 201 -5.63 10.14 5.04
N ILE A 202 -6.24 10.07 3.85
CA ILE A 202 -5.52 9.72 2.62
C ILE A 202 -5.23 11.02 1.89
N ILE A 203 -3.95 11.34 1.80
CA ILE A 203 -3.49 12.47 1.01
C ILE A 203 -3.19 11.97 -0.40
N THR A 204 -3.92 12.49 -1.38
CA THR A 204 -3.67 12.22 -2.80
C THR A 204 -3.20 13.51 -3.45
N TYR A 205 -2.17 13.43 -4.27
CA TYR A 205 -1.72 14.57 -5.05
C TYR A 205 -2.42 14.55 -6.41
N GLY A 206 -3.47 15.37 -6.58
CA GLY A 206 -4.01 15.73 -7.90
C GLY A 206 -3.17 16.83 -8.53
N ASN A 207 -3.49 17.23 -9.75
CA ASN A 207 -2.69 18.19 -10.54
C ASN A 207 -2.49 19.56 -9.86
N ASP A 208 -3.28 19.93 -8.84
CA ASP A 208 -3.12 21.15 -8.04
C ASP A 208 -3.66 21.08 -6.59
N TYR A 209 -4.27 19.96 -6.16
CA TYR A 209 -4.89 19.87 -4.83
C TYR A 209 -4.61 18.51 -4.18
N SER A 210 -4.20 18.54 -2.91
CA SER A 210 -4.29 17.36 -2.06
C SER A 210 -5.76 17.17 -1.66
N MET A 211 -6.36 16.03 -2.02
CA MET A 211 -7.66 15.66 -1.49
C MET A 211 -7.43 14.86 -0.21
N ILE A 212 -8.15 15.22 0.84
CA ILE A 212 -8.10 14.54 2.14
C ILE A 212 -9.35 13.66 2.23
N TYR A 213 -9.15 12.34 2.31
CA TYR A 213 -10.23 11.39 2.58
C TYR A 213 -10.09 10.87 4.01
N PRO A 214 -10.94 11.28 4.93
CA PRO A 214 -10.92 10.71 6.28
C PRO A 214 -11.36 9.24 6.24
N ILE A 215 -10.56 8.36 6.83
CA ILE A 215 -10.86 6.93 6.91
C ILE A 215 -10.95 6.52 8.37
N LYS A 216 -12.02 5.83 8.71
CA LYS A 216 -12.17 5.18 10.01
C LYS A 216 -11.72 3.72 9.89
N PHE A 217 -10.69 3.33 10.64
CA PHE A 217 -10.38 1.91 10.78
C PHE A 217 -11.46 1.22 11.60
N ILE A 218 -12.02 0.16 11.05
CA ILE A 218 -12.90 -0.74 11.80
C ILE A 218 -12.00 -1.75 12.48
N LYS A 219 -12.07 -1.85 13.83
CA LYS A 219 -11.40 -2.89 14.61
C LYS A 219 -11.95 -4.25 14.24
#